data_446c04b763c0f8e680eb9e198cd9ca4b
#
_entry.id   446c04b763c0f8e680eb9e198cd9ca4b
#
_cell.length_a   1.000
_cell.length_b   1.000
_cell.length_c   1.000
_cell.angle_alpha   90.00
_cell.angle_beta   90.00
_cell.angle_gamma   90.00
#
_symmetry.space_group_name_H-M   'P 1'
#
loop_
_entity.id
_entity.type
_entity.pdbx_description
1 polymer ?
#
loop_
_entity_poly.entity_id
_entity_poly.type
_entity_poly.pdbx_seq_one_letter_code
_entity_poly.pdbx_strand_id
1 'polypeptide(L)'
;MEIPIKIIQASKSDLAEIEALQTLSLPAEKQLISHILEESIRKCADTFLLARDENQLLGYVLGDPQPHNPQCLEMHSLVIDSGHQRQGLGTLLLAALKEVAVELDYKAIRLKSPDELLSYFEMNGFIDEETSLYAASQGYSMIWFNPFYLEVQ
;
A
#
# COMPACT_ATOMS: atom_id res chain seq x y z
N MET A 1 8.96 -27.41 -2.90
CA MET A 1 7.79 -27.13 -2.05
C MET A 1 7.69 -25.64 -1.83
N GLU A 2 6.58 -25.06 -2.25
CA GLU A 2 6.37 -23.63 -2.08
C GLU A 2 5.94 -23.33 -0.64
N ILE A 3 6.57 -22.36 -0.04
CA ILE A 3 6.17 -21.89 1.30
C ILE A 3 4.98 -20.95 1.10
N PRO A 4 3.83 -21.27 1.73
CA PRO A 4 2.65 -20.43 1.55
C PRO A 4 2.84 -19.03 2.14
N ILE A 5 2.49 -18.03 1.34
CA ILE A 5 2.50 -16.65 1.76
C ILE A 5 1.11 -16.29 2.26
N LYS A 6 1.03 -15.69 3.43
CA LYS A 6 -0.22 -15.23 4.02
C LYS A 6 -0.26 -13.72 4.01
N ILE A 7 -1.44 -13.19 3.70
CA ILE A 7 -1.71 -11.76 3.84
C ILE A 7 -2.54 -11.60 5.12
N ILE A 8 -2.01 -10.82 6.04
CA ILE A 8 -2.65 -10.60 7.34
C ILE A 8 -2.67 -9.10 7.67
N GLN A 9 -3.57 -8.71 8.54
CA GLN A 9 -3.59 -7.34 9.06
C GLN A 9 -2.42 -7.14 10.03
N ALA A 10 -1.82 -5.95 9.98
CA ALA A 10 -0.75 -5.60 10.90
C ALA A 10 -1.29 -5.51 12.34
N SER A 11 -0.48 -5.96 13.29
CA SER A 11 -0.77 -5.82 14.71
C SER A 11 0.41 -5.17 15.43
N LYS A 12 0.19 -4.75 16.65
CA LYS A 12 1.22 -4.09 17.44
C LYS A 12 2.48 -4.95 17.60
N SER A 13 2.31 -6.27 17.65
CA SER A 13 3.44 -7.19 17.76
C SER A 13 4.31 -7.22 16.51
N ASP A 14 3.82 -6.71 15.40
CA ASP A 14 4.57 -6.68 14.12
C ASP A 14 5.41 -5.42 13.95
N LEU A 15 5.25 -4.44 14.83
CA LEU A 15 5.88 -3.12 14.68
C LEU A 15 7.39 -3.18 14.48
N ALA A 16 8.09 -3.97 15.28
CA ALA A 16 9.55 -4.08 15.20
C ALA A 16 10.00 -4.63 13.84
N GLU A 17 9.30 -5.63 13.32
CA GLU A 17 9.62 -6.20 12.00
C GLU A 17 9.31 -5.21 10.87
N ILE A 18 8.22 -4.46 10.99
CA ILE A 18 7.85 -3.44 10.02
C ILE A 18 8.92 -2.35 9.96
N GLU A 19 9.36 -1.89 11.13
CA GLU A 19 10.43 -0.89 11.22
C GLU A 19 11.73 -1.40 10.63
N ALA A 20 12.10 -2.63 10.92
CA ALA A 20 13.31 -3.24 10.37
C ALA A 20 13.23 -3.34 8.84
N LEU A 21 12.09 -3.74 8.32
CA LEU A 21 11.91 -3.86 6.87
C LEU A 21 12.01 -2.51 6.17
N GLN A 22 11.36 -1.47 6.70
CA GLN A 22 11.46 -0.16 6.06
C GLN A 22 12.87 0.42 6.15
N THR A 23 13.58 0.18 7.23
CA THR A 23 14.96 0.65 7.39
C THR A 23 15.87 0.04 6.33
N LEU A 24 15.68 -1.23 6.00
CA LEU A 24 16.46 -1.92 4.99
C LEU A 24 16.04 -1.57 3.55
N SER A 25 14.78 -1.21 3.36
CA SER A 25 14.20 -1.12 2.02
C SER A 25 13.93 0.29 1.53
N LEU A 26 13.86 1.26 2.42
CA LEU A 26 13.54 2.65 2.08
C LEU A 26 14.64 3.61 2.51
N PRO A 27 14.89 4.66 1.72
CA PRO A 27 15.76 5.74 2.17
C PRO A 27 15.15 6.44 3.38
N ALA A 28 16.00 7.04 4.22
CA ALA A 28 15.58 7.62 5.49
C ALA A 28 14.43 8.63 5.35
N GLU A 29 14.44 9.43 4.29
CA GLU A 29 13.41 10.44 4.05
C GLU A 29 12.03 9.86 3.71
N LYS A 30 11.96 8.58 3.36
CA LYS A 30 10.70 7.89 3.05
C LYS A 30 10.21 6.99 4.18
N GLN A 31 11.02 6.82 5.23
CA GLN A 31 10.64 5.99 6.36
C GLN A 31 9.67 6.72 7.26
N LEU A 32 8.66 6.00 7.72
CA LEU A 32 7.73 6.52 8.72
C LEU A 32 8.31 6.29 10.10
N ILE A 33 8.16 7.26 10.99
CA ILE A 33 8.63 7.12 12.37
C ILE A 33 7.74 6.13 13.13
N SER A 34 8.29 5.51 14.18
CA SER A 34 7.60 4.51 14.98
C SER A 34 6.21 4.92 15.44
N HIS A 35 6.06 6.15 15.88
CA HIS A 35 4.79 6.66 16.38
C HIS A 35 3.71 6.65 15.28
N ILE A 36 4.07 7.02 14.06
CA ILE A 36 3.13 7.04 12.93
C ILE A 36 2.76 5.61 12.55
N LEU A 37 3.73 4.69 12.51
CA LEU A 37 3.46 3.29 12.24
C LEU A 37 2.53 2.69 13.30
N GLU A 38 2.79 2.97 14.56
CA GLU A 38 1.96 2.48 15.67
C GLU A 38 0.54 3.02 15.57
N GLU A 39 0.37 4.31 15.27
CA GLU A 39 -0.96 4.89 15.04
C GLU A 39 -1.67 4.27 13.86
N SER A 40 -0.96 4.00 12.77
CA SER A 40 -1.52 3.37 11.58
C SER A 40 -2.02 1.96 11.89
N ILE A 41 -1.26 1.21 12.68
CA ILE A 41 -1.70 -0.12 13.13
C ILE A 41 -3.00 -0.02 13.93
N ARG A 42 -3.10 0.98 14.78
CA ARG A 42 -4.27 1.17 15.63
C ARG A 42 -5.49 1.67 14.86
N LYS A 43 -5.28 2.62 13.95
CA LYS A 43 -6.39 3.31 13.24
C LYS A 43 -6.75 2.68 11.90
N CYS A 44 -5.78 2.08 11.23
CA CYS A 44 -5.91 1.60 9.86
C CYS A 44 -5.62 0.11 9.74
N ALA A 45 -5.97 -0.69 10.76
CA ALA A 45 -5.68 -2.12 10.76
C ALA A 45 -6.23 -2.83 9.54
N ASP A 46 -7.42 -2.45 9.07
CA ASP A 46 -8.06 -3.09 7.92
C ASP A 46 -7.31 -2.85 6.61
N THR A 47 -6.54 -1.77 6.55
CA THR A 47 -5.83 -1.35 5.33
C THR A 47 -4.32 -1.30 5.50
N PHE A 48 -3.82 -1.89 6.59
CA PHE A 48 -2.40 -2.10 6.81
C PHE A 48 -2.14 -3.61 6.74
N LEU A 49 -1.70 -4.07 5.57
CA LEU A 49 -1.62 -5.50 5.28
C LEU A 49 -0.18 -5.96 5.13
N LEU A 50 0.10 -7.12 5.71
CA LEU A 50 1.42 -7.73 5.70
C LEU A 50 1.41 -8.99 4.85
N ALA A 51 2.49 -9.20 4.10
CA ALA A 51 2.77 -10.46 3.42
C ALA A 51 3.84 -11.19 4.23
N ARG A 52 3.51 -12.36 4.73
CA ARG A 52 4.41 -13.16 5.55
C ARG A 52 4.53 -14.58 5.05
N ASP A 53 5.71 -15.17 5.22
CA ASP A 53 5.84 -16.63 5.21
C ASP A 53 5.87 -17.12 6.67
N GLU A 54 6.25 -18.36 6.90
CA GLU A 54 6.28 -18.93 8.25
C GLU A 54 7.23 -18.22 9.20
N ASN A 55 8.28 -17.61 8.69
CA ASN A 55 9.42 -17.16 9.48
C ASN A 55 9.64 -15.65 9.46
N GLN A 56 9.15 -14.95 8.45
CA GLN A 56 9.52 -13.54 8.30
C GLN A 56 8.48 -12.72 7.57
N LEU A 57 8.57 -11.43 7.78
CA LEU A 57 7.80 -10.43 7.05
C LEU A 57 8.47 -10.20 5.70
N LEU A 58 7.73 -10.37 4.61
CA LEU A 58 8.24 -10.21 3.24
C LEU A 58 7.89 -8.87 2.62
N GLY A 59 6.83 -8.24 3.10
CA GLY A 59 6.42 -6.95 2.58
C GLY A 59 5.17 -6.44 3.27
N TYR A 60 4.81 -5.20 2.99
CA TYR A 60 3.57 -4.63 3.53
C TYR A 60 3.02 -3.55 2.60
N VAL A 61 1.74 -3.28 2.75
CA VAL A 61 1.07 -2.16 2.12
C VAL A 61 0.28 -1.41 3.19
N LEU A 62 0.35 -0.09 3.17
CA LEU A 62 -0.39 0.76 4.09
C LEU A 62 -1.26 1.72 3.31
N GLY A 63 -2.57 1.65 3.54
CA GLY A 63 -3.54 2.60 3.03
C GLY A 63 -4.25 3.30 4.18
N ASP A 64 -4.70 4.52 3.93
CA ASP A 64 -5.34 5.37 4.93
C ASP A 64 -6.41 6.21 4.24
N PRO A 65 -7.61 6.38 4.85
CA PRO A 65 -8.60 7.28 4.26
C PRO A 65 -8.05 8.69 4.10
N GLN A 66 -8.29 9.30 2.95
CA GLN A 66 -7.85 10.66 2.70
C GLN A 66 -8.62 11.64 3.60
N PRO A 67 -7.94 12.61 4.25
CA PRO A 67 -8.60 13.52 5.18
C PRO A 67 -9.74 14.32 4.57
N HIS A 68 -9.59 14.76 3.33
CA HIS A 68 -10.60 15.57 2.64
C HIS A 68 -11.53 14.77 1.74
N ASN A 69 -11.27 13.47 1.60
CA ASN A 69 -12.05 12.58 0.77
C ASN A 69 -12.02 11.17 1.36
N PRO A 70 -12.71 10.95 2.49
CA PRO A 70 -12.60 9.68 3.22
C PRO A 70 -13.18 8.48 2.48
N GLN A 71 -13.84 8.69 1.36
CA GLN A 71 -14.32 7.61 0.49
C GLN A 71 -13.16 7.00 -0.32
N CYS A 72 -12.03 7.66 -0.35
CA CYS A 72 -10.85 7.18 -1.06
C CYS A 72 -9.75 6.81 -0.07
N LEU A 73 -9.08 5.70 -0.34
CA LEU A 73 -7.86 5.35 0.36
C LEU A 73 -6.67 6.00 -0.33
N GLU A 74 -5.72 6.46 0.45
CA GLU A 74 -4.41 6.81 -0.06
C GLU A 74 -3.42 5.70 0.33
N MET A 75 -2.76 5.10 -0.66
CA MET A 75 -1.69 4.16 -0.38
C MET A 75 -0.42 4.95 -0.08
N HIS A 76 0.01 4.90 1.16
CA HIS A 76 1.19 5.63 1.61
C HIS A 76 2.48 4.86 1.38
N SER A 77 2.43 3.55 1.50
CA SER A 77 3.63 2.72 1.43
C SER A 77 3.31 1.37 0.83
N LEU A 78 4.21 0.92 -0.02
CA LEU A 78 4.25 -0.45 -0.52
C LEU A 78 5.71 -0.85 -0.48
N VAL A 79 6.06 -1.74 0.43
CA VAL A 79 7.46 -2.11 0.70
C VAL A 79 7.62 -3.61 0.59
N ILE A 80 8.60 -4.04 -0.18
CA ILE A 80 8.92 -5.46 -0.38
C ILE A 80 10.37 -5.69 0.03
N ASP A 81 10.61 -6.73 0.81
CA ASP A 81 11.96 -7.14 1.19
C ASP A 81 12.83 -7.30 -0.05
N SER A 82 14.05 -6.75 0.01
CA SER A 82 14.95 -6.70 -1.16
C SER A 82 15.31 -8.09 -1.70
N GLY A 83 15.35 -9.09 -0.84
CA GLY A 83 15.62 -10.48 -1.26
C GLY A 83 14.44 -11.17 -1.91
N HIS A 84 13.26 -10.56 -1.89
CA HIS A 84 12.02 -11.17 -2.35
C HIS A 84 11.32 -10.31 -3.42
N GLN A 85 11.99 -9.34 -3.99
CA GLN A 85 11.45 -8.55 -5.08
C GLN A 85 11.33 -9.40 -6.36
N ARG A 86 10.44 -9.00 -7.26
CA ARG A 86 10.17 -9.67 -8.53
C ARG A 86 9.50 -11.04 -8.38
N GLN A 87 8.90 -11.32 -7.22
CA GLN A 87 8.14 -12.56 -6.97
C GLN A 87 6.63 -12.33 -6.97
N GLY A 88 6.18 -11.15 -7.36
CA GLY A 88 4.77 -10.81 -7.40
C GLY A 88 4.16 -10.42 -6.05
N LEU A 89 4.97 -10.19 -5.03
CA LEU A 89 4.48 -9.82 -3.70
C LEU A 89 3.80 -8.46 -3.69
N GLY A 90 4.36 -7.48 -4.42
CA GLY A 90 3.73 -6.16 -4.52
C GLY A 90 2.35 -6.25 -5.16
N THR A 91 2.24 -7.02 -6.23
CA THR A 91 0.95 -7.25 -6.91
C THR A 91 -0.04 -7.96 -6.00
N LEU A 92 0.43 -8.93 -5.22
CA LEU A 92 -0.40 -9.65 -4.26
C LEU A 92 -0.93 -8.68 -3.18
N LEU A 93 -0.07 -7.82 -2.64
CA LEU A 93 -0.46 -6.84 -1.64
C LEU A 93 -1.42 -5.79 -2.20
N LEU A 94 -1.20 -5.33 -3.42
CA LEU A 94 -2.11 -4.42 -4.09
C LEU A 94 -3.47 -5.06 -4.31
N ALA A 95 -3.49 -6.32 -4.74
CA ALA A 95 -4.74 -7.06 -4.92
C ALA A 95 -5.49 -7.20 -3.60
N ALA A 96 -4.78 -7.48 -2.51
CA ALA A 96 -5.37 -7.59 -1.20
C ALA A 96 -5.95 -6.25 -0.72
N LEU A 97 -5.25 -5.15 -0.95
CA LEU A 97 -5.76 -3.82 -0.60
C LEU A 97 -7.01 -3.48 -1.40
N LYS A 98 -7.04 -3.81 -2.69
CA LYS A 98 -8.23 -3.60 -3.52
C LYS A 98 -9.42 -4.41 -2.99
N GLU A 99 -9.19 -5.65 -2.59
CA GLU A 99 -10.24 -6.51 -2.02
C GLU A 99 -10.81 -5.88 -0.75
N VAL A 100 -9.97 -5.39 0.13
CA VAL A 100 -10.42 -4.69 1.34
C VAL A 100 -11.19 -3.43 0.98
N ALA A 101 -10.72 -2.67 0.00
CA ALA A 101 -11.41 -1.47 -0.46
C ALA A 101 -12.83 -1.78 -0.97
N VAL A 102 -12.99 -2.90 -1.68
CA VAL A 102 -14.32 -3.35 -2.11
C VAL A 102 -15.19 -3.72 -0.91
N GLU A 103 -14.65 -4.50 0.02
CA GLU A 103 -15.40 -4.95 1.20
C GLU A 103 -15.84 -3.78 2.10
N LEU A 104 -15.00 -2.78 2.24
CA LEU A 104 -15.28 -1.60 3.08
C LEU A 104 -15.96 -0.45 2.31
N ASP A 105 -16.29 -0.70 1.05
CA ASP A 105 -16.98 0.25 0.18
C ASP A 105 -16.24 1.57 -0.02
N TYR A 106 -14.93 1.49 -0.23
CA TYR A 106 -14.15 2.64 -0.67
C TYR A 106 -14.35 2.86 -2.17
N LYS A 107 -14.43 4.11 -2.58
CA LYS A 107 -14.62 4.49 -3.98
C LYS A 107 -13.39 4.22 -4.83
N ALA A 108 -12.21 4.47 -4.28
CA ALA A 108 -10.97 4.42 -5.03
C ALA A 108 -9.77 4.26 -4.11
N ILE A 109 -8.65 3.87 -4.70
CA ILE A 109 -7.34 3.90 -4.07
C ILE A 109 -6.48 4.86 -4.88
N ARG A 110 -5.88 5.83 -4.22
CA ARG A 110 -4.93 6.78 -4.82
C ARG A 110 -3.53 6.51 -4.31
N LEU A 111 -2.57 6.77 -5.16
CA LEU A 111 -1.15 6.69 -4.79
C LEU A 111 -0.35 7.71 -5.58
N LYS A 112 0.87 7.96 -5.12
CA LYS A 112 1.85 8.72 -5.87
C LYS A 112 2.97 7.79 -6.28
N SER A 113 3.24 7.73 -7.58
CA SER A 113 4.23 6.84 -8.15
C SER A 113 5.46 7.61 -8.58
N PRO A 114 6.66 7.13 -8.27
CA PRO A 114 7.84 7.63 -8.96
C PRO A 114 7.79 7.21 -10.43
N ASP A 115 8.54 7.93 -11.25
CA ASP A 115 8.55 7.74 -12.70
C ASP A 115 8.82 6.28 -13.10
N GLU A 116 9.77 5.65 -12.45
CA GLU A 116 10.20 4.28 -12.77
C GLU A 116 9.17 3.20 -12.43
N LEU A 117 8.14 3.50 -11.63
CA LEU A 117 7.10 2.55 -11.26
C LEU A 117 5.76 2.79 -11.95
N LEU A 118 5.66 3.78 -12.83
CA LEU A 118 4.40 4.07 -13.54
C LEU A 118 3.85 2.85 -14.27
N SER A 119 4.69 2.19 -15.07
CA SER A 119 4.27 1.01 -15.81
C SER A 119 3.81 -0.12 -14.89
N TYR A 120 4.49 -0.29 -13.77
CA TYR A 120 4.13 -1.30 -12.79
C TYR A 120 2.72 -1.06 -12.25
N PHE A 121 2.42 0.16 -11.85
CA PHE A 121 1.09 0.48 -11.32
C PHE A 121 0.02 0.44 -12.40
N GLU A 122 0.34 0.83 -13.63
CA GLU A 122 -0.59 0.70 -14.76
C GLU A 122 -0.96 -0.77 -14.99
N MET A 123 0.02 -1.66 -14.95
CA MET A 123 -0.21 -3.10 -15.08
C MET A 123 -1.08 -3.65 -13.94
N ASN A 124 -1.10 -2.97 -12.81
CA ASN A 124 -1.92 -3.35 -11.67
C ASN A 124 -3.25 -2.60 -11.62
N GLY A 125 -3.65 -1.97 -12.71
CA GLY A 125 -4.98 -1.40 -12.84
C GLY A 125 -5.12 0.05 -12.42
N PHE A 126 -4.03 0.72 -12.09
CA PHE A 126 -4.05 2.14 -11.77
C PHE A 126 -3.93 2.97 -13.04
N ILE A 127 -4.64 4.06 -13.07
CA ILE A 127 -4.57 5.00 -14.19
C ILE A 127 -4.02 6.33 -13.71
N ASP A 128 -3.40 7.07 -14.62
CA ASP A 128 -2.83 8.37 -14.32
C ASP A 128 -3.97 9.38 -14.08
N GLU A 129 -3.97 10.03 -12.94
CA GLU A 129 -4.83 11.17 -12.70
C GLU A 129 -4.16 12.37 -13.37
N GLU A 130 -4.97 13.24 -13.95
CA GLU A 130 -4.47 14.40 -14.69
C GLU A 130 -3.41 15.16 -13.87
N THR A 131 -2.15 15.05 -14.31
CA THR A 131 -1.03 15.65 -13.61
C THR A 131 -0.77 17.05 -14.13
N SER A 132 -0.71 18.01 -13.20
CA SER A 132 -0.12 19.30 -13.52
C SER A 132 1.41 19.14 -13.56
N LEU A 133 2.10 20.01 -14.30
CA LEU A 133 3.56 20.02 -14.36
C LEU A 133 4.21 20.14 -12.97
N TYR A 134 3.51 20.70 -12.02
CA TYR A 134 4.01 20.86 -10.65
C TYR A 134 4.00 19.58 -9.86
N ALA A 135 3.12 18.64 -10.19
CA ALA A 135 3.01 17.37 -9.49
C ALA A 135 4.16 16.41 -9.84
N ALA A 136 4.79 16.57 -11.00
CA ALA A 136 5.83 15.66 -11.47
C ALA A 136 7.04 15.60 -10.54
N SER A 137 7.35 16.67 -9.83
CA SER A 137 8.47 16.69 -8.88
C SER A 137 8.19 15.90 -7.61
N GLN A 138 6.92 15.63 -7.31
CA GLN A 138 6.49 14.90 -6.11
C GLN A 138 5.95 13.50 -6.44
N GLY A 139 6.11 13.07 -7.67
CA GLY A 139 5.56 11.83 -8.17
C GLY A 139 4.25 12.05 -8.91
N TYR A 140 3.84 11.01 -9.61
CA TYR A 140 2.63 11.03 -10.42
C TYR A 140 1.46 10.48 -9.63
N SER A 141 0.36 11.22 -9.60
CA SER A 141 -0.87 10.76 -8.97
C SER A 141 -1.53 9.71 -9.84
N MET A 142 -1.82 8.57 -9.25
CA MET A 142 -2.50 7.48 -9.92
C MET A 142 -3.69 7.01 -9.08
N ILE A 143 -4.70 6.48 -9.74
CA ILE A 143 -5.94 6.08 -9.10
C ILE A 143 -6.44 4.74 -9.66
N TRP A 144 -6.97 3.92 -8.77
CA TRP A 144 -7.76 2.74 -9.12
C TRP A 144 -9.18 2.97 -8.61
N PHE A 145 -10.18 2.79 -9.48
CA PHE A 145 -11.58 2.93 -9.09
C PHE A 145 -12.16 1.56 -8.75
N ASN A 146 -12.86 1.51 -7.61
CA ASN A 146 -13.59 0.32 -7.22
C ASN A 146 -14.79 0.12 -8.16
N PRO A 147 -14.79 -0.95 -8.99
CA PRO A 147 -15.85 -1.15 -9.97
C PRO A 147 -17.21 -1.51 -9.34
N PHE A 148 -17.19 -1.86 -8.05
CA PHE A 148 -18.41 -2.23 -7.33
C PHE A 148 -18.96 -1.09 -6.47
N TYR A 149 -18.31 0.06 -6.49
CA TYR A 149 -18.76 1.21 -5.71
C TYR A 149 -20.03 1.80 -6.33
N LEU A 150 -21.10 1.87 -5.52
CA LEU A 150 -22.37 2.43 -5.95
C LEU A 150 -22.50 3.83 -5.37
N GLU A 151 -22.51 4.84 -6.25
CA GLU A 151 -22.83 6.19 -5.81
C GLU A 151 -24.33 6.28 -5.59
N VAL A 152 -24.72 6.63 -4.37
CA VAL A 152 -26.12 6.89 -4.05
C VAL A 152 -26.42 8.31 -4.49
N GLN A 153 -27.30 8.42 -5.45
CA GLN A 153 -27.75 9.73 -5.91
C GLN A 153 -28.86 10.27 -5.00
#